data_8cc9846e9f66cbecdc5fa0b868685034
#
_entry.id   8cc9846e9f66cbecdc5fa0b868685034
#
_cell.length_a   1.000
_cell.length_b   1.000
_cell.length_c   1.000
_cell.angle_alpha   90.00
_cell.angle_beta   90.00
_cell.angle_gamma   90.00
#
_symmetry.space_group_name_H-M   'P 1'
#
loop_
_entity.id
_entity.type
_entity.pdbx_description
1 polymer ?
#
loop_
_entity_poly.entity_id
_entity_poly.type
_entity_poly.pdbx_seq_one_letter_code
_entity_poly.pdbx_strand_id
1 'polypeptide(L)'
;MFDVSLTGIRQQYNITIMQGSREDSQKKFSMKVTSRMTGLTPHAIRAWERRYGVVAPGRDSNNRRFYRESDIERLALLHKATDAGHQISQIAGYSKEDLQDIVGRMNVIDMPSRKAPEVRAAGDLTLVRDYNAYTDEILSAIERMDRKSLEETLIAAETEAGRNALLERVVIPVMERIGELWRKGEMRISHEHLATQAVRTFLGGLLATQKTFPGAPHVVVTTPSDQVHEIGALSAAVTAASEGWNVTYLGPSLPSEEIAGAVTYNSSRALVLSLIYPESDPLAARELRKLRRYLPGIPVIVGGRARQSYSQVLTEIEAVIVNDLYEVRTVLELIRTEGGV
;
A
#
# COMPACT_ATOMS: atom_id res chain seq x y z
N MET A 1 27.32 14.89 -1.84
CA MET A 1 27.50 15.23 -3.27
C MET A 1 27.86 13.93 -3.99
N PHE A 2 26.88 13.10 -4.31
CA PHE A 2 27.07 11.89 -5.08
C PHE A 2 26.52 12.12 -6.48
N ASP A 3 27.44 12.18 -7.43
CA ASP A 3 27.17 12.25 -8.86
C ASP A 3 26.50 10.94 -9.29
N VAL A 4 25.17 10.97 -9.51
CA VAL A 4 24.42 9.87 -10.12
C VAL A 4 24.56 10.02 -11.63
N SER A 5 25.81 9.87 -12.12
CA SER A 5 26.07 9.73 -13.53
C SER A 5 25.79 8.28 -13.93
N LEU A 6 25.34 8.10 -15.17
CA LEU A 6 25.06 6.80 -15.81
C LEU A 6 26.22 5.77 -15.70
N THR A 7 27.38 6.19 -15.22
CA THR A 7 28.54 5.36 -14.96
C THR A 7 28.32 4.35 -13.85
N GLY A 8 27.54 4.68 -12.80
CA GLY A 8 27.23 3.77 -11.70
C GLY A 8 26.28 2.62 -12.13
N ILE A 9 25.41 2.87 -13.09
CA ILE A 9 24.49 1.86 -13.63
C ILE A 9 25.23 0.90 -14.59
N ARG A 10 26.30 1.36 -15.23
CA ARG A 10 27.14 0.53 -16.14
C ARG A 10 27.87 -0.62 -15.44
N GLN A 11 28.21 -0.47 -14.18
CA GLN A 11 29.03 -1.44 -13.44
C GLN A 11 28.18 -2.60 -12.88
N GLN A 12 26.86 -2.44 -12.80
CA GLN A 12 25.96 -3.42 -12.23
C GLN A 12 25.36 -4.40 -13.25
N TYR A 13 25.48 -4.09 -14.56
CA TYR A 13 24.92 -4.92 -15.62
C TYR A 13 25.91 -5.09 -16.77
N ASN A 14 26.41 -6.32 -16.96
CA ASN A 14 27.29 -6.71 -18.06
C ASN A 14 26.52 -6.68 -19.40
N ILE A 15 26.48 -5.53 -20.09
CA ILE A 15 25.82 -5.38 -21.40
C ILE A 15 26.90 -5.39 -22.49
N THR A 16 26.96 -6.48 -23.24
CA THR A 16 27.81 -6.60 -24.44
C THR A 16 27.35 -5.61 -25.49
N ILE A 17 28.19 -4.62 -25.80
CA ILE A 17 27.94 -3.62 -26.85
C ILE A 17 28.62 -4.07 -28.13
N MET A 18 27.84 -4.30 -29.18
CA MET A 18 28.42 -4.35 -30.54
C MET A 18 28.73 -2.93 -31.02
N GLN A 19 30.02 -2.70 -31.35
CA GLN A 19 30.50 -1.44 -31.91
C GLN A 19 30.16 -1.37 -33.41
N GLY A 20 29.45 -0.31 -33.80
CA GLY A 20 29.21 0.09 -35.18
C GLY A 20 29.18 1.61 -35.29
N SER A 21 30.04 2.11 -36.13
CA SER A 21 30.36 3.47 -36.62
C SER A 21 29.54 4.70 -36.24
N ARG A 22 30.30 5.77 -36.00
CA ARG A 22 29.91 7.15 -35.68
C ARG A 22 28.98 7.76 -36.71
N GLU A 23 27.73 8.03 -36.27
CA GLU A 23 26.86 9.15 -36.61
C GLU A 23 25.62 9.01 -35.74
N ASP A 24 25.33 10.00 -34.92
CA ASP A 24 24.11 10.30 -34.11
C ASP A 24 23.21 9.07 -33.72
N SER A 25 23.79 8.02 -33.16
CA SER A 25 23.06 6.85 -32.73
C SER A 25 22.49 7.05 -31.31
N GLN A 26 21.37 7.76 -31.21
CA GLN A 26 20.56 7.74 -30.01
C GLN A 26 20.22 6.27 -29.67
N LYS A 27 20.73 5.79 -28.53
CA LYS A 27 20.48 4.42 -28.07
C LYS A 27 18.97 4.16 -28.00
N LYS A 28 18.53 3.11 -28.68
CA LYS A 28 17.11 2.69 -28.74
C LYS A 28 16.90 1.54 -27.77
N PHE A 29 15.94 1.69 -26.87
CA PHE A 29 15.63 0.70 -25.85
C PHE A 29 14.23 0.10 -26.11
N SER A 30 14.11 -1.22 -26.04
CA SER A 30 12.83 -1.90 -26.16
C SER A 30 11.97 -1.65 -24.92
N MET A 31 10.65 -1.85 -25.00
CA MET A 31 9.72 -1.79 -23.88
C MET A 31 10.20 -2.63 -22.68
N LYS A 32 10.71 -3.85 -22.92
CA LYS A 32 11.21 -4.73 -21.86
C LYS A 32 12.41 -4.12 -21.10
N VAL A 33 13.32 -3.50 -21.82
CA VAL A 33 14.50 -2.83 -21.23
C VAL A 33 14.06 -1.57 -20.48
N THR A 34 13.20 -0.76 -21.08
CA THR A 34 12.66 0.47 -20.47
C THR A 34 11.92 0.14 -19.15
N SER A 35 11.05 -0.85 -19.16
CA SER A 35 10.35 -1.32 -17.96
C SER A 35 11.32 -1.71 -16.83
N ARG A 36 12.39 -2.48 -17.17
CA ARG A 36 13.39 -2.88 -16.19
C ARG A 36 14.21 -1.70 -15.64
N MET A 37 14.55 -0.72 -16.49
CA MET A 37 15.36 0.43 -16.10
C MET A 37 14.56 1.46 -15.27
N THR A 38 13.27 1.60 -15.54
CA THR A 38 12.42 2.60 -14.87
C THR A 38 11.67 2.05 -13.65
N GLY A 39 11.59 0.73 -13.48
CA GLY A 39 10.76 0.08 -12.46
C GLY A 39 9.26 0.05 -12.81
N LEU A 40 8.84 0.74 -13.87
CA LEU A 40 7.45 0.79 -14.31
C LEU A 40 7.07 -0.46 -15.10
N THR A 41 5.83 -0.92 -14.92
CA THR A 41 5.29 -2.01 -15.77
C THR A 41 5.10 -1.52 -17.21
N PRO A 42 5.18 -2.42 -18.22
CA PRO A 42 4.86 -2.05 -19.60
C PRO A 42 3.46 -1.45 -19.77
N HIS A 43 2.52 -1.83 -18.91
CA HIS A 43 1.15 -1.29 -18.89
C HIS A 43 1.15 0.15 -18.39
N ALA A 44 1.82 0.44 -17.28
CA ALA A 44 1.94 1.78 -16.73
C ALA A 44 2.59 2.74 -17.75
N ILE A 45 3.69 2.34 -18.40
CA ILE A 45 4.35 3.13 -19.44
C ILE A 45 3.37 3.47 -20.58
N ARG A 46 2.63 2.48 -21.09
CA ARG A 46 1.63 2.71 -22.15
C ARG A 46 0.46 3.59 -21.70
N ALA A 47 0.01 3.42 -20.46
CA ALA A 47 -1.05 4.23 -19.87
C ALA A 47 -0.62 5.69 -19.74
N TRP A 48 0.59 5.94 -19.24
CA TRP A 48 1.15 7.26 -19.09
C TRP A 48 1.44 7.93 -20.45
N GLU A 49 1.97 7.17 -21.43
CA GLU A 49 2.13 7.62 -22.81
C GLU A 49 0.77 8.09 -23.39
N ARG A 50 -0.25 7.24 -23.29
CA ARG A 50 -1.55 7.49 -23.94
C ARG A 50 -2.36 8.58 -23.22
N ARG A 51 -2.38 8.57 -21.87
CA ARG A 51 -3.25 9.47 -21.09
C ARG A 51 -2.62 10.83 -20.84
N TYR A 52 -1.31 10.88 -20.69
CA TYR A 52 -0.60 12.08 -20.24
C TYR A 52 0.48 12.56 -21.21
N GLY A 53 0.80 11.78 -22.24
CA GLY A 53 1.83 12.16 -23.22
C GLY A 53 3.23 12.34 -22.62
N VAL A 54 3.53 11.65 -21.52
CA VAL A 54 4.79 11.83 -20.77
C VAL A 54 6.03 11.53 -21.58
N VAL A 55 5.94 10.63 -22.56
CA VAL A 55 6.96 10.28 -23.54
C VAL A 55 6.32 10.01 -24.90
N ALA A 56 7.12 10.16 -25.99
CA ALA A 56 6.71 9.89 -27.35
C ALA A 56 7.65 8.85 -27.99
N PRO A 57 7.43 7.54 -27.75
CA PRO A 57 8.32 6.50 -28.25
C PRO A 57 8.32 6.45 -29.77
N GLY A 58 9.49 6.20 -30.35
CA GLY A 58 9.62 5.88 -31.77
C GLY A 58 9.12 4.46 -32.07
N ARG A 59 8.98 4.16 -33.39
CA ARG A 59 8.69 2.80 -33.86
C ARG A 59 9.79 2.30 -34.75
N ASP A 60 10.15 1.03 -34.62
CA ASP A 60 11.13 0.37 -35.49
C ASP A 60 10.46 -0.11 -36.80
N SER A 61 11.24 -0.70 -37.70
CA SER A 61 10.77 -1.26 -38.97
C SER A 61 9.69 -2.35 -38.81
N ASN A 62 9.60 -2.97 -37.64
CA ASN A 62 8.59 -3.99 -37.28
C ASN A 62 7.42 -3.41 -36.51
N ASN A 63 7.25 -2.07 -36.53
CA ASN A 63 6.20 -1.33 -35.81
C ASN A 63 6.25 -1.49 -34.28
N ARG A 64 7.39 -1.91 -33.71
CA ARG A 64 7.60 -2.05 -32.26
C ARG A 64 8.08 -0.74 -31.65
N ARG A 65 7.59 -0.39 -30.45
CA ARG A 65 8.01 0.80 -29.72
C ARG A 65 9.46 0.71 -29.29
N PHE A 66 10.20 1.81 -29.44
CA PHE A 66 11.49 2.00 -28.80
C PHE A 66 11.53 3.35 -28.09
N TYR A 67 12.26 3.39 -27.01
CA TYR A 67 12.44 4.54 -26.13
C TYR A 67 13.87 5.04 -26.20
N ARG A 68 14.04 6.35 -26.03
CA ARG A 68 15.36 6.99 -25.96
C ARG A 68 15.83 7.07 -24.51
N GLU A 69 17.10 7.39 -24.30
CA GLU A 69 17.65 7.56 -22.95
C GLU A 69 16.91 8.66 -22.17
N SER A 70 16.58 9.76 -22.83
CA SER A 70 15.74 10.84 -22.24
C SER A 70 14.35 10.39 -21.80
N ASP A 71 13.73 9.48 -22.55
CA ASP A 71 12.44 8.92 -22.19
C ASP A 71 12.53 8.06 -20.91
N ILE A 72 13.62 7.27 -20.81
CA ILE A 72 13.87 6.43 -19.63
C ILE A 72 14.13 7.28 -18.40
N GLU A 73 14.97 8.33 -18.51
CA GLU A 73 15.23 9.25 -17.42
C GLU A 73 13.94 9.93 -16.92
N ARG A 74 13.13 10.44 -17.85
CA ARG A 74 11.85 11.07 -17.51
C ARG A 74 10.88 10.11 -16.83
N LEU A 75 10.72 8.90 -17.35
CA LEU A 75 9.88 7.86 -16.77
C LEU A 75 10.36 7.47 -15.37
N ALA A 76 11.67 7.35 -15.16
CA ALA A 76 12.24 7.02 -13.86
C ALA A 76 12.03 8.13 -12.82
N LEU A 77 12.13 9.41 -13.22
CA LEU A 77 11.83 10.55 -12.33
C LEU A 77 10.34 10.61 -11.96
N LEU A 78 9.46 10.42 -12.94
CA LEU A 78 8.02 10.36 -12.71
C LEU A 78 7.65 9.20 -11.79
N HIS A 79 8.27 8.03 -11.96
CA HIS A 79 8.06 6.88 -11.09
C HIS A 79 8.45 7.19 -9.64
N LYS A 80 9.67 7.73 -9.43
CA LYS A 80 10.12 8.13 -8.09
C LYS A 80 9.20 9.15 -7.43
N ALA A 81 8.71 10.12 -8.20
CA ALA A 81 7.77 11.12 -7.67
C ALA A 81 6.40 10.50 -7.34
N THR A 82 5.93 9.50 -8.13
CA THR A 82 4.67 8.80 -7.82
C THR A 82 4.81 7.85 -6.63
N ASP A 83 5.93 7.19 -6.47
CA ASP A 83 6.24 6.36 -5.27
C ASP A 83 6.26 7.21 -4.00
N ALA A 84 6.59 8.49 -4.15
CA ALA A 84 6.55 9.48 -3.08
C ALA A 84 5.17 10.11 -2.82
N GLY A 85 4.14 9.62 -3.50
CA GLY A 85 2.75 10.03 -3.29
C GLY A 85 2.24 11.12 -4.21
N HIS A 86 3.03 11.64 -5.17
CA HIS A 86 2.54 12.59 -6.17
C HIS A 86 1.67 11.89 -7.22
N GLN A 87 0.54 12.51 -7.57
CA GLN A 87 -0.31 11.96 -8.62
C GLN A 87 0.28 12.24 -10.01
N ILE A 88 0.37 11.23 -10.87
CA ILE A 88 0.91 11.35 -12.21
C ILE A 88 0.21 12.44 -13.04
N SER A 89 -1.11 12.63 -12.86
CA SER A 89 -1.89 13.67 -13.52
C SER A 89 -1.42 15.08 -13.21
N GLN A 90 -0.82 15.31 -12.05
CA GLN A 90 -0.31 16.61 -11.61
C GLN A 90 1.11 16.88 -12.12
N ILE A 91 1.95 15.84 -12.16
CA ILE A 91 3.37 15.98 -12.45
C ILE A 91 3.75 15.62 -13.90
N ALA A 92 2.83 15.08 -14.68
CA ALA A 92 3.08 14.65 -16.06
C ALA A 92 3.58 15.79 -16.98
N GLY A 93 3.14 17.02 -16.74
CA GLY A 93 3.55 18.20 -17.48
C GLY A 93 4.83 18.89 -16.99
N TYR A 94 5.42 18.43 -15.90
CA TYR A 94 6.61 19.05 -15.29
C TYR A 94 7.85 18.86 -16.13
N SER A 95 8.78 19.83 -16.08
CA SER A 95 10.09 19.73 -16.69
C SER A 95 10.96 18.67 -16.00
N LYS A 96 12.07 18.29 -16.61
CA LYS A 96 13.02 17.36 -15.98
C LYS A 96 13.60 17.97 -14.70
N GLU A 97 13.86 19.26 -14.72
CA GLU A 97 14.39 20.04 -13.60
C GLU A 97 13.39 20.07 -12.43
N ASP A 98 12.12 20.34 -12.69
CA ASP A 98 11.06 20.34 -11.67
C ASP A 98 10.91 18.94 -11.02
N LEU A 99 10.97 17.88 -11.84
CA LEU A 99 10.89 16.50 -11.34
C LEU A 99 12.15 16.14 -10.51
N GLN A 100 13.32 16.60 -10.89
CA GLN A 100 14.56 16.42 -10.13
C GLN A 100 14.49 17.16 -8.78
N ASP A 101 13.94 18.36 -8.76
CA ASP A 101 13.73 19.15 -7.54
C ASP A 101 12.77 18.45 -6.57
N ILE A 102 11.68 17.89 -7.08
CA ILE A 102 10.73 17.11 -6.27
C ILE A 102 11.45 15.92 -5.65
N VAL A 103 12.14 15.13 -6.46
CA VAL A 103 12.88 13.93 -6.01
C VAL A 103 14.06 14.33 -5.11
N GLY A 104 14.72 15.47 -5.36
CA GLY A 104 15.86 15.96 -4.58
C GLY A 104 15.47 16.44 -3.18
N ARG A 105 14.33 17.11 -3.02
CA ARG A 105 13.81 17.55 -1.71
C ARG A 105 13.47 16.37 -0.79
N MET A 106 13.21 15.21 -1.32
CA MET A 106 12.95 13.97 -0.57
C MET A 106 14.21 13.36 0.02
N ASN A 107 15.39 13.63 -0.57
CA ASN A 107 16.68 13.15 -0.06
C ASN A 107 17.20 13.95 1.17
N VAL A 108 16.48 14.96 1.63
CA VAL A 108 16.87 15.82 2.79
C VAL A 108 16.21 15.34 4.10
N ILE A 109 15.26 14.42 4.04
CA ILE A 109 14.76 13.72 5.23
C ILE A 109 15.49 12.36 5.26
N ASP A 110 16.62 12.35 5.96
CA ASP A 110 17.53 11.22 6.13
C ASP A 110 16.80 10.08 6.89
N MET A 111 16.31 9.09 6.18
CA MET A 111 16.00 7.77 6.71
C MET A 111 16.81 6.74 5.92
N PRO A 112 17.53 5.82 6.56
CA PRO A 112 18.44 4.92 5.87
C PRO A 112 17.67 3.99 4.93
N SER A 113 17.92 4.16 3.63
CA SER A 113 17.47 3.26 2.57
C SER A 113 18.05 1.86 2.82
N ARG A 114 17.28 0.96 3.41
CA ARG A 114 17.58 -0.47 3.37
C ARG A 114 17.01 -1.04 2.07
N LYS A 115 17.91 -1.61 1.28
CA LYS A 115 17.59 -2.41 0.09
C LYS A 115 16.48 -3.40 0.39
N ALA A 116 15.41 -3.33 -0.39
CA ALA A 116 14.43 -4.41 -0.47
C ALA A 116 15.16 -5.72 -0.80
N PRO A 117 14.81 -6.85 -0.17
CA PRO A 117 15.38 -8.13 -0.53
C PRO A 117 15.04 -8.46 -1.99
N GLU A 118 16.04 -8.84 -2.76
CA GLU A 118 15.86 -9.34 -4.13
C GLU A 118 14.94 -10.56 -4.10
N VAL A 119 13.72 -10.39 -4.53
CA VAL A 119 12.85 -11.52 -4.86
C VAL A 119 13.43 -12.14 -6.13
N ARG A 120 14.00 -13.33 -5.99
CA ARG A 120 14.47 -14.16 -7.10
C ARG A 120 13.34 -14.33 -8.10
N ALA A 121 13.54 -13.79 -9.29
CA ALA A 121 12.68 -14.04 -10.42
C ALA A 121 12.81 -15.52 -10.83
N ALA A 122 11.78 -16.28 -10.56
CA ALA A 122 11.53 -17.55 -11.22
C ALA A 122 10.10 -17.55 -11.74
N GLY A 123 9.94 -17.52 -13.04
CA GLY A 123 8.75 -17.95 -13.76
C GLY A 123 7.70 -16.88 -14.03
N ASP A 124 7.48 -16.71 -15.32
CA ASP A 124 6.29 -16.19 -15.98
C ASP A 124 5.74 -14.83 -15.52
N LEU A 125 6.05 -13.78 -16.32
CA LEU A 125 5.47 -12.46 -16.22
C LEU A 125 4.00 -12.51 -16.68
N THR A 126 3.11 -13.04 -15.85
CA THR A 126 1.68 -12.74 -15.94
C THR A 126 1.53 -11.23 -15.77
N LEU A 127 0.92 -10.60 -16.75
CA LEU A 127 0.58 -9.16 -16.77
C LEU A 127 -0.29 -8.88 -15.54
N VAL A 128 0.28 -8.28 -14.50
CA VAL A 128 -0.52 -7.78 -13.38
C VAL A 128 -1.54 -6.79 -13.97
N ARG A 129 -2.82 -7.07 -13.79
CA ARG A 129 -3.92 -6.18 -14.20
C ARG A 129 -3.73 -4.81 -13.54
N ASP A 130 -4.20 -3.76 -14.22
CA ASP A 130 -4.30 -2.44 -13.58
C ASP A 130 -5.19 -2.55 -12.33
N TYR A 131 -4.70 -2.12 -11.18
CA TYR A 131 -5.49 -2.15 -9.92
C TYR A 131 -6.82 -1.42 -10.05
N ASN A 132 -6.89 -0.37 -10.89
CA ASN A 132 -8.15 0.31 -11.19
C ASN A 132 -9.16 -0.61 -11.87
N ALA A 133 -8.70 -1.57 -12.70
CA ALA A 133 -9.61 -2.52 -13.34
C ALA A 133 -10.29 -3.44 -12.32
N TYR A 134 -9.58 -3.89 -11.28
CA TYR A 134 -10.21 -4.64 -10.18
C TYR A 134 -11.20 -3.76 -9.41
N THR A 135 -10.85 -2.51 -9.13
CA THR A 135 -11.74 -1.57 -8.46
C THR A 135 -13.02 -1.34 -9.24
N ASP A 136 -12.92 -1.12 -10.55
CA ASP A 136 -14.06 -0.90 -11.45
C ASP A 136 -14.94 -2.16 -11.55
N GLU A 137 -14.35 -3.35 -11.65
CA GLU A 137 -15.06 -4.62 -11.66
C GLU A 137 -15.82 -4.88 -10.35
N ILE A 138 -15.19 -4.60 -9.19
CA ILE A 138 -15.82 -4.73 -7.88
C ILE A 138 -16.99 -3.76 -7.76
N LEU A 139 -16.82 -2.48 -8.10
CA LEU A 139 -17.89 -1.49 -8.04
C LEU A 139 -19.06 -1.88 -8.97
N SER A 140 -18.76 -2.35 -10.18
CA SER A 140 -19.78 -2.85 -11.12
C SER A 140 -20.52 -4.09 -10.59
N ALA A 141 -19.82 -5.01 -9.91
CA ALA A 141 -20.44 -6.17 -9.27
C ALA A 141 -21.37 -5.74 -8.12
N ILE A 142 -20.94 -4.74 -7.32
CA ILE A 142 -21.75 -4.16 -6.25
C ILE A 142 -23.04 -3.54 -6.80
N GLU A 143 -22.95 -2.74 -7.88
CA GLU A 143 -24.12 -2.12 -8.53
C GLU A 143 -25.14 -3.15 -9.00
N ARG A 144 -24.70 -4.32 -9.46
CA ARG A 144 -25.55 -5.43 -9.87
C ARG A 144 -25.98 -6.35 -8.74
N MET A 145 -25.58 -6.08 -7.49
CA MET A 145 -25.78 -6.96 -6.34
C MET A 145 -25.19 -8.36 -6.56
N ASP A 146 -24.12 -8.47 -7.33
CA ASP A 146 -23.47 -9.71 -7.70
C ASP A 146 -22.28 -10.02 -6.77
N ARG A 147 -22.63 -10.63 -5.63
CA ARG A 147 -21.64 -11.04 -4.63
C ARG A 147 -20.57 -11.99 -5.20
N LYS A 148 -20.99 -12.92 -6.08
CA LYS A 148 -20.09 -13.93 -6.62
C LYS A 148 -18.99 -13.29 -7.46
N SER A 149 -19.33 -12.43 -8.40
CA SER A 149 -18.37 -11.69 -9.22
C SER A 149 -17.43 -10.82 -8.36
N LEU A 150 -17.95 -10.20 -7.30
CA LEU A 150 -17.13 -9.44 -6.36
C LEU A 150 -16.05 -10.33 -5.70
N GLU A 151 -16.45 -11.47 -5.14
CA GLU A 151 -15.54 -12.42 -4.49
C GLU A 151 -14.52 -13.01 -5.49
N GLU A 152 -14.93 -13.37 -6.70
CA GLU A 152 -14.05 -13.84 -7.78
C GLU A 152 -13.00 -12.79 -8.13
N THR A 153 -13.38 -11.52 -8.21
CA THR A 153 -12.44 -10.40 -8.49
C THR A 153 -11.43 -10.20 -7.36
N LEU A 154 -11.85 -10.31 -6.09
CA LEU A 154 -10.93 -10.25 -4.94
C LEU A 154 -9.91 -11.40 -4.96
N ILE A 155 -10.35 -12.63 -5.27
CA ILE A 155 -9.49 -13.80 -5.40
C ILE A 155 -8.48 -13.62 -6.56
N ALA A 156 -8.95 -13.12 -7.71
CA ALA A 156 -8.09 -12.83 -8.84
C ALA A 156 -7.03 -11.78 -8.48
N ALA A 157 -7.43 -10.70 -7.81
CA ALA A 157 -6.51 -9.65 -7.36
C ALA A 157 -5.45 -10.17 -6.37
N GLU A 158 -5.83 -11.04 -5.42
CA GLU A 158 -4.86 -11.68 -4.51
C GLU A 158 -3.87 -12.55 -5.28
N THR A 159 -4.38 -13.36 -6.20
CA THR A 159 -3.58 -14.32 -6.96
C THR A 159 -2.59 -13.64 -7.90
N GLU A 160 -3.02 -12.56 -8.57
CA GLU A 160 -2.24 -11.89 -9.61
C GLU A 160 -1.30 -10.81 -9.05
N ALA A 161 -1.72 -10.08 -8.00
CA ALA A 161 -0.97 -8.96 -7.44
C ALA A 161 -0.32 -9.26 -6.08
N GLY A 162 -0.75 -10.32 -5.41
CA GLY A 162 -0.32 -10.64 -4.06
C GLY A 162 -1.10 -9.89 -2.98
N ARG A 163 -0.99 -10.39 -1.75
CA ARG A 163 -1.84 -9.96 -0.63
C ARG A 163 -1.65 -8.49 -0.24
N ASN A 164 -0.42 -8.01 -0.15
CA ASN A 164 -0.15 -6.63 0.23
C ASN A 164 -0.72 -5.65 -0.81
N ALA A 165 -0.51 -5.93 -2.10
CA ALA A 165 -1.06 -5.10 -3.16
C ALA A 165 -2.60 -5.17 -3.24
N LEU A 166 -3.20 -6.33 -3.01
CA LEU A 166 -4.66 -6.47 -2.86
C LEU A 166 -5.18 -5.52 -1.76
N LEU A 167 -4.60 -5.57 -0.57
CA LEU A 167 -5.06 -4.75 0.56
C LEU A 167 -4.90 -3.25 0.28
N GLU A 168 -3.72 -2.83 -0.15
CA GLU A 168 -3.35 -1.41 -0.29
C GLU A 168 -3.89 -0.76 -1.57
N ARG A 169 -3.99 -1.53 -2.66
CA ARG A 169 -4.32 -1.00 -3.99
C ARG A 169 -5.73 -1.33 -4.47
N VAL A 170 -6.42 -2.27 -3.80
CA VAL A 170 -7.78 -2.68 -4.18
C VAL A 170 -8.74 -2.52 -3.01
N VAL A 171 -8.54 -3.24 -1.90
CA VAL A 171 -9.52 -3.28 -0.79
C VAL A 171 -9.72 -1.91 -0.16
N ILE A 172 -8.64 -1.25 0.30
CA ILE A 172 -8.75 0.07 0.94
C ILE A 172 -9.34 1.12 -0.03
N PRO A 173 -8.84 1.30 -1.27
CA PRO A 173 -9.43 2.25 -2.21
C PRO A 173 -10.89 1.98 -2.57
N VAL A 174 -11.28 0.70 -2.71
CA VAL A 174 -12.69 0.32 -2.96
C VAL A 174 -13.57 0.73 -1.78
N MET A 175 -13.18 0.40 -0.55
CA MET A 175 -13.97 0.74 0.63
C MET A 175 -14.06 2.26 0.86
N GLU A 176 -13.01 3.00 0.59
CA GLU A 176 -13.04 4.47 0.60
C GLU A 176 -14.00 5.02 -0.44
N ARG A 177 -13.95 4.50 -1.66
CA ARG A 177 -14.84 4.89 -2.75
C ARG A 177 -16.31 4.60 -2.45
N ILE A 178 -16.61 3.43 -1.87
CA ILE A 178 -17.95 3.06 -1.40
C ILE A 178 -18.43 4.06 -0.35
N GLY A 179 -17.61 4.38 0.63
CA GLY A 179 -17.92 5.37 1.66
C GLY A 179 -18.19 6.78 1.11
N GLU A 180 -17.47 7.19 0.06
CA GLU A 180 -17.72 8.45 -0.65
C GLU A 180 -19.06 8.45 -1.39
N LEU A 181 -19.34 7.39 -2.16
CA LEU A 181 -20.59 7.25 -2.91
C LEU A 181 -21.79 7.22 -1.98
N TRP A 182 -21.69 6.51 -0.86
CA TRP A 182 -22.74 6.49 0.15
C TRP A 182 -22.99 7.88 0.76
N ARG A 183 -21.94 8.61 1.15
CA ARG A 183 -22.07 9.98 1.70
C ARG A 183 -22.70 10.97 0.73
N LYS A 184 -22.46 10.79 -0.58
CA LYS A 184 -23.08 11.60 -1.64
C LYS A 184 -24.51 11.19 -1.97
N GLY A 185 -25.01 10.07 -1.40
CA GLY A 185 -26.30 9.51 -1.74
C GLY A 185 -26.35 8.80 -3.11
N GLU A 186 -25.18 8.55 -3.70
CA GLU A 186 -25.02 7.90 -5.01
C GLU A 186 -25.03 6.35 -4.88
N MET A 187 -24.96 5.84 -3.66
CA MET A 187 -25.01 4.40 -3.37
C MET A 187 -26.06 4.10 -2.30
N ARG A 188 -26.84 3.04 -2.51
CA ARG A 188 -27.82 2.56 -1.54
C ARG A 188 -27.14 1.81 -0.40
N ILE A 189 -27.72 1.85 0.79
CA ILE A 189 -27.24 1.12 1.98
C ILE A 189 -27.09 -0.38 1.69
N SER A 190 -28.00 -0.98 0.91
CA SER A 190 -27.93 -2.41 0.56
C SER A 190 -26.66 -2.77 -0.23
N HIS A 191 -26.18 -1.89 -1.11
CA HIS A 191 -24.95 -2.09 -1.89
C HIS A 191 -23.71 -2.00 -0.99
N GLU A 192 -23.67 -0.99 -0.11
CA GLU A 192 -22.61 -0.84 0.88
C GLU A 192 -22.54 -2.06 1.82
N HIS A 193 -23.67 -2.54 2.31
CA HIS A 193 -23.74 -3.73 3.16
C HIS A 193 -23.27 -5.00 2.44
N LEU A 194 -23.67 -5.20 1.17
CA LEU A 194 -23.20 -6.32 0.36
C LEU A 194 -21.67 -6.29 0.24
N ALA A 195 -21.11 -5.12 -0.11
CA ALA A 195 -19.68 -4.93 -0.27
C ALA A 195 -18.93 -5.19 1.04
N THR A 196 -19.36 -4.55 2.13
CA THR A 196 -18.73 -4.70 3.44
C THR A 196 -18.75 -6.16 3.92
N GLN A 197 -19.88 -6.88 3.75
CA GLN A 197 -19.97 -8.28 4.14
C GLN A 197 -19.12 -9.20 3.27
N ALA A 198 -19.04 -8.97 1.96
CA ALA A 198 -18.20 -9.75 1.06
C ALA A 198 -16.71 -9.56 1.37
N VAL A 199 -16.28 -8.31 1.49
CA VAL A 199 -14.88 -7.97 1.84
C VAL A 199 -14.51 -8.52 3.22
N ARG A 200 -15.39 -8.36 4.23
CA ARG A 200 -15.19 -8.89 5.57
C ARG A 200 -15.00 -10.41 5.56
N THR A 201 -15.89 -11.12 4.85
CA THR A 201 -15.83 -12.59 4.74
C THR A 201 -14.53 -13.03 4.07
N PHE A 202 -14.14 -12.38 2.99
CA PHE A 202 -12.91 -12.65 2.26
C PHE A 202 -11.67 -12.43 3.12
N LEU A 203 -11.54 -11.27 3.77
CA LEU A 203 -10.41 -10.96 4.65
C LEU A 203 -10.36 -11.88 5.87
N GLY A 204 -11.51 -12.23 6.45
CA GLY A 204 -11.62 -13.21 7.53
C GLY A 204 -11.13 -14.59 7.09
N GLY A 205 -11.43 -15.01 5.87
CA GLY A 205 -10.90 -16.23 5.26
C GLY A 205 -9.38 -16.20 5.12
N LEU A 206 -8.80 -15.08 4.67
CA LEU A 206 -7.35 -14.90 4.59
C LEU A 206 -6.70 -15.01 5.97
N LEU A 207 -7.28 -14.37 6.98
CA LEU A 207 -6.76 -14.43 8.35
C LEU A 207 -6.85 -15.84 8.93
N ALA A 208 -7.95 -16.55 8.71
CA ALA A 208 -8.15 -17.92 9.20
C ALA A 208 -7.19 -18.96 8.62
N THR A 209 -6.65 -18.71 7.42
CA THR A 209 -5.66 -19.59 6.75
C THR A 209 -4.22 -19.34 7.18
N GLN A 210 -3.96 -18.30 7.98
CA GLN A 210 -2.60 -17.97 8.43
C GLN A 210 -2.09 -19.00 9.45
N LYS A 211 -0.84 -19.37 9.26
CA LYS A 211 -0.16 -20.27 10.21
C LYS A 211 0.31 -19.48 11.42
N THR A 212 0.05 -20.00 12.60
CA THR A 212 0.68 -19.53 13.83
C THR A 212 2.05 -20.18 13.98
N PHE A 213 3.04 -19.42 14.38
CA PHE A 213 4.40 -19.92 14.57
C PHE A 213 4.75 -19.89 16.06
N PRO A 214 5.24 -21.03 16.63
CA PRO A 214 5.76 -21.02 17.99
C PRO A 214 6.88 -19.98 18.14
N GLY A 215 6.77 -19.13 19.17
CA GLY A 215 7.75 -18.06 19.42
C GLY A 215 7.57 -16.78 18.59
N ALA A 216 6.63 -16.74 17.65
CA ALA A 216 6.30 -15.49 16.97
C ALA A 216 5.66 -14.48 17.93
N PRO A 217 5.98 -13.18 17.79
CA PRO A 217 5.36 -12.16 18.61
C PRO A 217 3.85 -12.09 18.36
N HIS A 218 3.12 -11.71 19.41
CA HIS A 218 1.66 -11.62 19.34
C HIS A 218 1.19 -10.15 19.28
N VAL A 219 0.13 -9.90 18.49
CA VAL A 219 -0.53 -8.60 18.36
C VAL A 219 -2.05 -8.77 18.48
N VAL A 220 -2.68 -7.86 19.21
CA VAL A 220 -4.14 -7.71 19.21
C VAL A 220 -4.53 -6.60 18.22
N VAL A 221 -5.58 -6.84 17.44
CA VAL A 221 -6.10 -5.89 16.46
C VAL A 221 -7.61 -5.75 16.65
N THR A 222 -8.10 -4.51 16.74
CA THR A 222 -9.53 -4.22 16.96
C THR A 222 -9.88 -2.77 16.63
N THR A 223 -11.12 -2.36 16.91
CA THR A 223 -11.51 -0.95 17.00
C THR A 223 -12.06 -0.65 18.41
N PRO A 224 -11.85 0.55 18.98
CA PRO A 224 -12.40 0.90 20.28
C PRO A 224 -13.92 1.09 20.22
N SER A 225 -14.55 1.22 21.41
CA SER A 225 -16.01 1.43 21.55
C SER A 225 -16.55 2.44 20.54
N ASP A 226 -17.71 2.15 19.98
CA ASP A 226 -18.47 2.94 19.00
C ASP A 226 -17.79 3.10 17.62
N GLN A 227 -16.60 2.56 17.41
CA GLN A 227 -15.95 2.47 16.12
C GLN A 227 -16.36 1.15 15.43
N VAL A 228 -17.48 1.18 14.69
CA VAL A 228 -18.05 -0.03 14.05
C VAL A 228 -17.44 -0.38 12.68
N HIS A 229 -16.65 0.51 12.08
CA HIS A 229 -16.03 0.29 10.78
C HIS A 229 -14.74 -0.53 10.93
N GLU A 230 -14.85 -1.82 10.69
CA GLU A 230 -13.81 -2.81 11.02
C GLU A 230 -12.85 -3.17 9.88
N ILE A 231 -13.15 -2.83 8.62
CA ILE A 231 -12.35 -3.31 7.46
C ILE A 231 -10.89 -2.85 7.55
N GLY A 232 -10.64 -1.63 8.02
CA GLY A 232 -9.28 -1.14 8.25
C GLY A 232 -8.51 -1.97 9.29
N ALA A 233 -9.16 -2.28 10.43
CA ALA A 233 -8.58 -3.14 11.46
C ALA A 233 -8.37 -4.57 10.95
N LEU A 234 -9.34 -5.14 10.23
CA LEU A 234 -9.22 -6.49 9.68
C LEU A 234 -8.11 -6.56 8.61
N SER A 235 -7.96 -5.51 7.77
CA SER A 235 -6.84 -5.41 6.84
C SER A 235 -5.49 -5.35 7.55
N ALA A 236 -5.39 -4.58 8.64
CA ALA A 236 -4.18 -4.54 9.47
C ALA A 236 -3.88 -5.90 10.13
N ALA A 237 -4.91 -6.64 10.55
CA ALA A 237 -4.77 -8.00 11.08
C ALA A 237 -4.21 -8.97 10.04
N VAL A 238 -4.75 -8.94 8.81
CA VAL A 238 -4.24 -9.76 7.69
C VAL A 238 -2.80 -9.37 7.35
N THR A 239 -2.48 -8.07 7.37
CA THR A 239 -1.12 -7.57 7.15
C THR A 239 -0.16 -8.09 8.22
N ALA A 240 -0.48 -7.94 9.50
CA ALA A 240 0.35 -8.44 10.60
C ALA A 240 0.59 -9.95 10.52
N ALA A 241 -0.46 -10.72 10.19
CA ALA A 241 -0.36 -12.17 10.02
C ALA A 241 0.54 -12.56 8.85
N SER A 242 0.50 -11.80 7.74
CA SER A 242 1.38 -12.00 6.58
C SER A 242 2.85 -11.72 6.89
N GLU A 243 3.12 -10.84 7.85
CA GLU A 243 4.46 -10.54 8.37
C GLU A 243 4.90 -11.53 9.48
N GLY A 244 4.14 -12.61 9.70
CA GLY A 244 4.51 -13.67 10.63
C GLY A 244 4.24 -13.37 12.10
N TRP A 245 3.32 -12.44 12.41
CA TRP A 245 2.81 -12.24 13.75
C TRP A 245 1.69 -13.24 14.07
N ASN A 246 1.63 -13.68 15.33
CA ASN A 246 0.42 -14.31 15.84
C ASN A 246 -0.62 -13.21 16.12
N VAL A 247 -1.81 -13.31 15.53
CA VAL A 247 -2.81 -12.24 15.55
C VAL A 247 -4.07 -12.70 16.27
N THR A 248 -4.53 -11.89 17.23
CA THR A 248 -5.90 -11.97 17.74
C THR A 248 -6.69 -10.77 17.21
N TYR A 249 -7.58 -11.02 16.27
CA TYR A 249 -8.55 -10.04 15.80
C TYR A 249 -9.83 -10.16 16.61
N LEU A 250 -10.21 -9.09 17.31
CA LEU A 250 -11.38 -9.12 18.24
C LEU A 250 -12.69 -8.62 17.62
N GLY A 251 -12.65 -8.17 16.35
CA GLY A 251 -13.80 -7.49 15.76
C GLY A 251 -13.90 -6.01 16.17
N PRO A 252 -15.02 -5.34 15.85
CA PRO A 252 -15.18 -3.91 16.10
C PRO A 252 -15.83 -3.61 17.45
N SER A 253 -15.66 -2.35 17.88
CA SER A 253 -16.41 -1.72 18.97
C SER A 253 -16.23 -2.39 20.34
N LEU A 254 -14.99 -2.52 20.82
CA LEU A 254 -14.71 -3.07 22.14
C LEU A 254 -14.38 -2.00 23.20
N PRO A 255 -14.82 -2.20 24.46
CA PRO A 255 -14.40 -1.38 25.59
C PRO A 255 -12.91 -1.53 25.89
N SER A 256 -12.30 -0.48 26.41
CA SER A 256 -10.88 -0.45 26.73
C SER A 256 -10.45 -1.55 27.70
N GLU A 257 -11.30 -1.93 28.65
CA GLU A 257 -11.05 -3.01 29.62
C GLU A 257 -10.90 -4.37 28.93
N GLU A 258 -11.79 -4.67 27.98
CA GLU A 258 -11.80 -5.92 27.22
C GLU A 258 -10.58 -6.01 26.29
N ILE A 259 -10.25 -4.88 25.61
CA ILE A 259 -9.05 -4.80 24.79
C ILE A 259 -7.80 -5.07 25.62
N ALA A 260 -7.69 -4.40 26.78
CA ALA A 260 -6.54 -4.57 27.67
C ALA A 260 -6.46 -5.99 28.24
N GLY A 261 -7.59 -6.58 28.60
CA GLY A 261 -7.67 -7.98 29.03
C GLY A 261 -7.13 -8.93 27.95
N ALA A 262 -7.53 -8.76 26.70
CA ALA A 262 -7.06 -9.58 25.59
C ALA A 262 -5.55 -9.41 25.31
N VAL A 263 -5.04 -8.16 25.35
CA VAL A 263 -3.60 -7.88 25.18
C VAL A 263 -2.79 -8.58 26.27
N THR A 264 -3.23 -8.48 27.51
CA THR A 264 -2.55 -9.11 28.67
C THR A 264 -2.62 -10.63 28.61
N TYR A 265 -3.80 -11.19 28.34
CA TYR A 265 -4.01 -12.63 28.26
C TYR A 265 -3.11 -13.31 27.20
N ASN A 266 -2.97 -12.67 26.05
CA ASN A 266 -2.15 -13.17 24.95
C ASN A 266 -0.66 -12.79 25.07
N SER A 267 -0.25 -12.07 26.13
CA SER A 267 1.10 -11.51 26.26
C SER A 267 1.52 -10.77 24.99
N SER A 268 0.61 -9.95 24.48
CA SER A 268 0.79 -9.26 23.19
C SER A 268 1.86 -8.18 23.29
N ARG A 269 2.70 -8.09 22.26
CA ARG A 269 3.78 -7.10 22.18
C ARG A 269 3.34 -5.77 21.59
N ALA A 270 2.18 -5.73 20.96
CA ALA A 270 1.59 -4.54 20.37
C ALA A 270 0.06 -4.64 20.33
N LEU A 271 -0.57 -3.47 20.25
CA LEU A 271 -1.99 -3.31 19.98
C LEU A 271 -2.16 -2.44 18.73
N VAL A 272 -3.00 -2.87 17.76
CA VAL A 272 -3.35 -2.08 16.58
C VAL A 272 -4.82 -1.69 16.66
N LEU A 273 -5.10 -0.40 16.51
CA LEU A 273 -6.45 0.17 16.52
C LEU A 273 -6.75 0.89 15.21
N SER A 274 -7.99 0.80 14.74
CA SER A 274 -8.48 1.56 13.59
C SER A 274 -9.58 2.53 14.02
N LEU A 275 -9.43 3.82 13.65
CA LEU A 275 -10.37 4.90 13.92
C LEU A 275 -10.91 5.45 12.59
N ILE A 276 -12.20 5.22 12.30
CA ILE A 276 -12.80 5.61 11.02
C ILE A 276 -13.97 6.57 11.20
N TYR A 277 -14.94 6.19 12.03
CA TYR A 277 -16.17 6.96 12.28
C TYR A 277 -16.83 6.47 13.59
N PRO A 278 -17.35 7.38 14.42
CA PRO A 278 -17.39 8.84 14.24
C PRO A 278 -16.00 9.48 14.22
N GLU A 279 -15.86 10.55 13.42
CA GLU A 279 -14.58 11.25 13.25
C GLU A 279 -14.13 11.96 14.53
N SER A 280 -15.07 12.33 15.40
CA SER A 280 -14.79 12.96 16.69
C SER A 280 -15.84 12.52 17.71
N ASP A 281 -15.39 11.84 18.77
CA ASP A 281 -16.22 11.40 19.90
C ASP A 281 -15.47 11.54 21.21
N PRO A 282 -15.97 12.36 22.16
CA PRO A 282 -15.37 12.50 23.49
C PRO A 282 -15.33 11.19 24.28
N LEU A 283 -16.26 10.25 24.02
CA LEU A 283 -16.25 8.93 24.66
C LEU A 283 -15.08 8.10 24.19
N ALA A 284 -14.85 8.04 22.87
CA ALA A 284 -13.71 7.33 22.29
C ALA A 284 -12.38 7.91 22.83
N ALA A 285 -12.26 9.22 22.94
CA ALA A 285 -11.07 9.84 23.52
C ALA A 285 -10.85 9.43 25.00
N ARG A 286 -11.92 9.29 25.79
CA ARG A 286 -11.82 8.78 27.16
C ARG A 286 -11.43 7.31 27.22
N GLU A 287 -11.98 6.50 26.35
CA GLU A 287 -11.62 5.08 26.23
C GLU A 287 -10.14 4.90 25.86
N LEU A 288 -9.61 5.68 24.91
CA LEU A 288 -8.19 5.66 24.57
C LEU A 288 -7.28 6.01 25.76
N ARG A 289 -7.66 7.01 26.58
CA ARG A 289 -6.91 7.34 27.81
C ARG A 289 -6.97 6.23 28.85
N LYS A 290 -8.12 5.57 29.02
CA LYS A 290 -8.25 4.39 29.91
C LYS A 290 -7.34 3.27 29.43
N LEU A 291 -7.38 2.98 28.13
CA LEU A 291 -6.58 1.94 27.52
C LEU A 291 -5.08 2.11 27.79
N ARG A 292 -4.53 3.33 27.66
CA ARG A 292 -3.13 3.61 28.01
C ARG A 292 -2.82 3.32 29.47
N ARG A 293 -3.75 3.63 30.40
CA ARG A 293 -3.58 3.33 31.82
C ARG A 293 -3.57 1.83 32.12
N TYR A 294 -4.34 1.04 31.38
CA TYR A 294 -4.35 -0.42 31.52
C TYR A 294 -3.14 -1.09 30.87
N LEU A 295 -2.55 -0.48 29.84
CA LEU A 295 -1.45 -1.02 29.05
C LEU A 295 -0.23 -0.10 29.07
N PRO A 296 0.37 0.15 30.27
CA PRO A 296 1.60 0.93 30.34
C PRO A 296 2.73 0.17 29.62
N GLY A 297 3.43 0.86 28.71
CA GLY A 297 4.58 0.29 28.01
C GLY A 297 4.25 -0.60 26.80
N ILE A 298 2.98 -0.91 26.52
CA ILE A 298 2.61 -1.62 25.28
C ILE A 298 2.47 -0.59 24.15
N PRO A 299 3.18 -0.76 23.02
CA PRO A 299 2.99 0.08 21.84
C PRO A 299 1.54 0.00 21.33
N VAL A 300 0.89 1.16 21.22
CA VAL A 300 -0.47 1.29 20.63
C VAL A 300 -0.33 1.95 19.27
N ILE A 301 -0.54 1.18 18.23
CA ILE A 301 -0.46 1.61 16.83
C ILE A 301 -1.88 2.03 16.39
N VAL A 302 -2.05 3.23 15.87
CA VAL A 302 -3.36 3.77 15.52
C VAL A 302 -3.37 4.24 14.07
N GLY A 303 -4.25 3.60 13.28
CA GLY A 303 -4.54 3.98 11.90
C GLY A 303 -5.99 4.43 11.69
N GLY A 304 -6.36 4.61 10.42
CA GLY A 304 -7.70 5.01 10.01
C GLY A 304 -7.85 6.52 9.81
N ARG A 305 -8.83 6.91 8.99
CA ARG A 305 -8.96 8.32 8.53
C ARG A 305 -9.33 9.29 9.65
N ALA A 306 -10.00 8.85 10.72
CA ALA A 306 -10.38 9.72 11.84
C ALA A 306 -9.21 10.07 12.78
N ARG A 307 -8.04 9.43 12.65
CA ARG A 307 -6.87 9.63 13.54
C ARG A 307 -6.48 11.09 13.73
N GLN A 308 -6.63 11.94 12.70
CA GLN A 308 -6.30 13.36 12.79
C GLN A 308 -7.18 14.11 13.80
N SER A 309 -8.47 13.79 13.83
CA SER A 309 -9.42 14.40 14.78
C SER A 309 -9.17 13.96 16.22
N TYR A 310 -8.49 12.84 16.43
CA TYR A 310 -8.07 12.34 17.74
C TYR A 310 -6.59 12.66 18.06
N SER A 311 -5.91 13.47 17.25
CA SER A 311 -4.46 13.73 17.36
C SER A 311 -4.02 14.15 18.78
N GLN A 312 -4.80 14.99 19.45
CA GLN A 312 -4.49 15.41 20.82
C GLN A 312 -4.41 14.21 21.77
N VAL A 313 -5.45 13.37 21.83
CA VAL A 313 -5.45 12.20 22.73
C VAL A 313 -4.44 11.16 22.29
N LEU A 314 -4.21 10.99 20.99
CA LEU A 314 -3.19 10.05 20.49
C LEU A 314 -1.78 10.48 20.90
N THR A 315 -1.49 11.78 20.93
CA THR A 315 -0.24 12.32 21.46
C THR A 315 -0.16 12.13 22.99
N GLU A 316 -1.23 12.41 23.74
CA GLU A 316 -1.30 12.23 25.20
C GLU A 316 -1.01 10.76 25.61
N ILE A 317 -1.46 9.79 24.81
CA ILE A 317 -1.26 8.37 25.09
C ILE A 317 -0.01 7.79 24.42
N GLU A 318 0.82 8.62 23.81
CA GLU A 318 2.03 8.20 23.08
C GLU A 318 1.75 7.10 22.04
N ALA A 319 0.65 7.25 21.29
CA ALA A 319 0.30 6.30 20.25
C ALA A 319 1.21 6.47 19.02
N VAL A 320 1.58 5.35 18.40
CA VAL A 320 2.26 5.35 17.11
C VAL A 320 1.20 5.53 16.01
N ILE A 321 1.19 6.69 15.38
CA ILE A 321 0.21 7.02 14.34
C ILE A 321 0.74 6.52 13.00
N VAL A 322 -0.10 5.77 12.27
CA VAL A 322 0.22 5.21 10.96
C VAL A 322 -0.77 5.69 9.90
N ASN A 323 -0.27 5.90 8.68
CA ASN A 323 -1.06 6.44 7.57
C ASN A 323 -1.66 5.34 6.70
N ASP A 324 -0.97 4.21 6.56
CA ASP A 324 -1.33 3.10 5.69
C ASP A 324 -0.84 1.74 6.25
N LEU A 325 -1.10 0.67 5.52
CA LEU A 325 -0.69 -0.68 5.91
C LEU A 325 0.81 -0.92 5.76
N TYR A 326 1.49 -0.15 4.92
CA TYR A 326 2.95 -0.22 4.80
C TYR A 326 3.61 0.28 6.09
N GLU A 327 3.14 1.40 6.65
CA GLU A 327 3.63 1.90 7.94
C GLU A 327 3.29 0.94 9.10
N VAL A 328 2.12 0.26 9.07
CA VAL A 328 1.81 -0.81 10.04
C VAL A 328 2.88 -1.90 10.00
N ARG A 329 3.26 -2.39 8.80
CA ARG A 329 4.33 -3.39 8.65
C ARG A 329 5.66 -2.90 9.21
N THR A 330 6.03 -1.68 8.87
CA THR A 330 7.29 -1.08 9.31
C THR A 330 7.38 -0.99 10.84
N VAL A 331 6.31 -0.51 11.47
CA VAL A 331 6.27 -0.39 12.94
C VAL A 331 6.29 -1.76 13.62
N LEU A 332 5.53 -2.73 13.10
CA LEU A 332 5.54 -4.09 13.63
C LEU A 332 6.93 -4.74 13.52
N GLU A 333 7.65 -4.51 12.43
CA GLU A 333 9.01 -5.02 12.27
C GLU A 333 9.99 -4.38 13.27
N LEU A 334 9.88 -3.08 13.52
CA LEU A 334 10.68 -2.39 14.57
C LEU A 334 10.41 -2.99 15.94
N ILE A 335 9.14 -3.18 16.33
CA ILE A 335 8.77 -3.79 17.62
C ILE A 335 9.30 -5.22 17.74
N ARG A 336 9.34 -5.97 16.62
CA ARG A 336 9.88 -7.32 16.60
C ARG A 336 11.38 -7.33 16.90
N THR A 337 12.13 -6.42 16.30
CA THR A 337 13.59 -6.36 16.42
C THR A 337 14.05 -5.82 17.77
N GLU A 338 13.36 -4.85 18.37
CA GLU A 338 13.70 -4.27 19.67
C GLU A 338 13.50 -5.21 20.86
N GLY A 339 12.75 -6.28 20.72
CA GLY A 339 12.50 -7.26 21.79
C GLY A 339 13.30 -8.55 21.67
N GLY A 340 14.32 -8.59 20.84
CA GLY A 340 15.21 -9.73 20.61
C GLY A 340 16.56 -9.62 21.33
N VAL A 341 16.60 -9.01 22.53
CA VAL A 341 17.80 -9.00 23.41
C VAL A 341 17.50 -9.80 24.66
#